data_8bf5c701781b9207996a9cc4491a7f82
#
_entry.id   8bf5c701781b9207996a9cc4491a7f82
#
_cell.length_a   1.000
_cell.length_b   1.000
_cell.length_c   1.000
_cell.angle_alpha   90.00
_cell.angle_beta   90.00
_cell.angle_gamma   90.00
#
_symmetry.space_group_name_H-M   'P 1'
#
loop_
_entity.id
_entity.type
_entity.pdbx_description
1 polymer ?
#
loop_
_entity_poly.entity_id
_entity_poly.type
_entity_poly.pdbx_seq_one_letter_code
_entity_poly.pdbx_strand_id
1 'polypeptide(L)'
;MNGEGAAPETNDLIVVSAADSGYFPLLRDAVMSVRALNSAVPVGVLDLGLVDEELTWLAGQGAVVVRPGWDIDFPGQNRTPQTFKAQVARPFLPKHFPGYDTYFWLDADAWVQEWRAVELYCTAAGRDKLAIALEIDRAYKRHYKRPKLLGMTLAWKCYREGFGLRVADRLGRNPIANCGVFALHREAPHWEAWARLLTRVLKRTRFFFAEQTALNYAIFAEHLPANFLPAYCNWAVGDAVPAFDAHRGLFVEPYAPHEPIGVLHLAGAEQKTKIFQVERLGGGAVETSLRYGASRAVCETARISG
;
A
#
# COMPACT_ATOMS: atom_id res chain seq x y z
N MET A 1 32.96 -3.14 14.54
CA MET A 1 32.97 -3.83 13.24
C MET A 1 31.63 -3.49 12.60
N ASN A 2 31.68 -2.50 11.70
CA ASN A 2 30.50 -1.99 11.02
C ASN A 2 30.19 -2.93 9.86
N GLY A 3 29.18 -3.77 10.01
CA GLY A 3 28.59 -4.52 8.91
C GLY A 3 27.75 -3.55 8.08
N GLU A 4 28.34 -2.95 7.05
CA GLU A 4 27.57 -2.38 5.95
C GLU A 4 26.77 -3.52 5.31
N GLY A 5 25.48 -3.57 5.59
CA GLY A 5 24.56 -4.47 4.91
C GLY A 5 24.56 -4.10 3.43
N ALA A 6 25.05 -4.99 2.58
CA ALA A 6 24.97 -4.84 1.13
C ALA A 6 23.51 -4.57 0.75
N ALA A 7 23.26 -3.57 -0.10
CA ALA A 7 21.96 -3.37 -0.71
C ALA A 7 21.53 -4.69 -1.39
N PRO A 8 20.27 -5.13 -1.26
CA PRO A 8 19.83 -6.39 -1.84
C PRO A 8 20.12 -6.42 -3.34
N GLU A 9 20.70 -7.51 -3.81
CA GLU A 9 20.93 -7.74 -5.24
C GLU A 9 19.57 -7.68 -5.97
N THR A 10 19.57 -7.21 -7.23
CA THR A 10 18.37 -6.87 -8.00
C THR A 10 17.39 -8.04 -8.24
N ASN A 11 17.76 -9.27 -7.92
CA ASN A 11 16.92 -10.46 -8.00
C ASN A 11 16.18 -10.79 -6.71
N ASP A 12 16.45 -10.11 -5.60
CA ASP A 12 15.88 -10.42 -4.31
C ASP A 12 14.54 -9.73 -4.07
N LEU A 13 14.22 -8.68 -4.84
CA LEU A 13 13.03 -7.84 -4.65
C LEU A 13 12.25 -7.68 -5.95
N ILE A 14 10.92 -7.77 -5.85
CA ILE A 14 9.99 -7.29 -6.88
C ILE A 14 8.99 -6.32 -6.27
N VAL A 15 8.76 -5.18 -6.94
CA VAL A 15 7.66 -4.26 -6.62
C VAL A 15 6.43 -4.69 -7.39
N VAL A 16 5.32 -4.99 -6.71
CA VAL A 16 4.10 -5.49 -7.34
C VAL A 16 2.93 -4.54 -7.12
N SER A 17 2.16 -4.31 -8.18
CA SER A 17 0.92 -3.54 -8.14
C SER A 17 -0.17 -4.20 -8.97
N ALA A 18 -1.39 -3.62 -8.99
CA ALA A 18 -2.50 -4.12 -9.80
C ALA A 18 -3.40 -2.97 -10.26
N ALA A 19 -3.88 -3.02 -11.49
CA ALA A 19 -4.87 -2.07 -12.00
C ALA A 19 -5.72 -2.64 -13.14
N ASP A 20 -6.89 -2.05 -13.30
CA ASP A 20 -7.62 -2.01 -14.57
C ASP A 20 -7.34 -0.69 -15.29
N SER A 21 -7.92 -0.49 -16.48
CA SER A 21 -7.76 0.78 -17.23
C SER A 21 -8.27 2.01 -16.49
N GLY A 22 -9.27 1.87 -15.62
CA GLY A 22 -9.78 2.99 -14.80
C GLY A 22 -8.74 3.46 -13.78
N TYR A 23 -7.90 2.56 -13.28
CA TYR A 23 -6.82 2.84 -12.33
C TYR A 23 -5.45 3.00 -13.00
N PHE A 24 -5.34 2.76 -14.30
CA PHE A 24 -4.06 2.85 -15.02
C PHE A 24 -3.33 4.19 -14.85
N PRO A 25 -4.00 5.37 -14.87
CA PRO A 25 -3.31 6.64 -14.64
C PRO A 25 -2.61 6.73 -13.27
N LEU A 26 -3.14 6.04 -12.25
CA LEU A 26 -2.55 5.94 -10.91
C LEU A 26 -1.41 4.91 -10.89
N LEU A 27 -1.63 3.74 -11.49
CA LEU A 27 -0.58 2.74 -11.66
C LEU A 27 0.64 3.32 -12.40
N ARG A 28 0.41 4.13 -13.43
CA ARG A 28 1.47 4.85 -14.14
C ARG A 28 2.27 5.74 -13.21
N ASP A 29 1.62 6.50 -12.34
CA ASP A 29 2.26 7.33 -11.32
C ASP A 29 3.11 6.48 -10.37
N ALA A 30 2.57 5.35 -9.89
CA ALA A 30 3.29 4.41 -9.03
C ALA A 30 4.55 3.84 -9.72
N VAL A 31 4.41 3.31 -10.93
CA VAL A 31 5.53 2.76 -11.71
C VAL A 31 6.59 3.82 -12.01
N MET A 32 6.18 5.02 -12.42
CA MET A 32 7.11 6.12 -12.70
C MET A 32 7.88 6.55 -11.46
N SER A 33 7.23 6.57 -10.27
CA SER A 33 7.91 6.89 -9.02
C SER A 33 8.99 5.87 -8.66
N VAL A 34 8.70 4.59 -8.83
CA VAL A 34 9.65 3.50 -8.61
C VAL A 34 10.83 3.60 -9.60
N ARG A 35 10.54 3.77 -10.90
CA ARG A 35 11.57 3.88 -11.95
C ARG A 35 12.49 5.08 -11.77
N ALA A 36 11.97 6.21 -11.28
CA ALA A 36 12.76 7.41 -11.03
C ALA A 36 13.77 7.24 -9.88
N LEU A 37 13.46 6.36 -8.90
CA LEU A 37 14.31 6.11 -7.73
C LEU A 37 15.21 4.88 -7.91
N ASN A 38 14.71 3.85 -8.56
CA ASN A 38 15.45 2.62 -8.87
C ASN A 38 14.97 2.05 -10.20
N SER A 39 15.70 2.35 -11.27
CA SER A 39 15.37 1.89 -12.62
C SER A 39 15.57 0.39 -12.83
N ALA A 40 16.41 -0.25 -12.01
CA ALA A 40 16.77 -1.66 -12.15
C ALA A 40 15.83 -2.61 -11.40
N VAL A 41 15.09 -2.14 -10.39
CA VAL A 41 14.21 -3.03 -9.61
C VAL A 41 13.13 -3.66 -10.49
N PRO A 42 12.91 -4.98 -10.43
CA PRO A 42 11.80 -5.62 -11.12
C PRO A 42 10.43 -5.05 -10.69
N VAL A 43 9.55 -4.82 -11.67
CA VAL A 43 8.17 -4.39 -11.42
C VAL A 43 7.22 -5.43 -11.99
N GLY A 44 6.32 -5.93 -11.16
CA GLY A 44 5.23 -6.83 -11.53
C GLY A 44 3.90 -6.09 -11.53
N VAL A 45 3.03 -6.39 -12.49
CA VAL A 45 1.68 -5.82 -12.57
C VAL A 45 0.66 -6.92 -12.76
N LEU A 46 -0.33 -6.99 -11.88
CA LEU A 46 -1.52 -7.80 -12.09
C LEU A 46 -2.49 -7.03 -13.00
N ASP A 47 -2.71 -7.55 -14.20
CA ASP A 47 -3.66 -7.00 -15.19
C ASP A 47 -5.09 -7.41 -14.82
N LEU A 48 -5.90 -6.43 -14.47
CA LEU A 48 -7.31 -6.61 -14.09
C LEU A 48 -8.28 -6.16 -15.20
N GLY A 49 -7.76 -5.85 -16.37
CA GLY A 49 -8.52 -5.35 -17.53
C GLY A 49 -7.86 -4.11 -18.14
N LEU A 50 -6.57 -4.17 -18.38
CA LEU A 50 -5.80 -3.15 -19.11
C LEU A 50 -6.03 -3.30 -20.60
N VAL A 51 -5.97 -2.18 -21.34
CA VAL A 51 -6.03 -2.16 -22.81
C VAL A 51 -4.62 -2.29 -23.41
N ASP A 52 -4.54 -2.60 -24.72
CA ASP A 52 -3.27 -2.92 -25.39
C ASP A 52 -2.23 -1.79 -25.33
N GLU A 53 -2.67 -0.52 -25.40
CA GLU A 53 -1.80 0.64 -25.27
C GLU A 53 -1.15 0.73 -23.88
N GLU A 54 -1.90 0.39 -22.84
CA GLU A 54 -1.44 0.38 -21.45
C GLU A 54 -0.46 -0.77 -21.20
N LEU A 55 -0.76 -1.95 -21.77
CA LEU A 55 0.14 -3.11 -21.75
C LEU A 55 1.44 -2.79 -22.49
N THR A 56 1.37 -2.15 -23.64
CA THR A 56 2.54 -1.72 -24.42
C THR A 56 3.38 -0.73 -23.62
N TRP A 57 2.75 0.24 -22.95
CA TRP A 57 3.46 1.18 -22.08
C TRP A 57 4.18 0.46 -20.93
N LEU A 58 3.52 -0.48 -20.26
CA LEU A 58 4.12 -1.28 -19.18
C LEU A 58 5.31 -2.11 -19.67
N ALA A 59 5.19 -2.73 -20.85
CA ALA A 59 6.29 -3.45 -21.48
C ALA A 59 7.49 -2.52 -21.77
N GLY A 60 7.23 -1.29 -22.20
CA GLY A 60 8.24 -0.23 -22.39
C GLY A 60 8.92 0.18 -21.07
N GLN A 61 8.26 -0.01 -19.92
CA GLN A 61 8.86 0.16 -18.60
C GLN A 61 9.58 -1.08 -18.07
N GLY A 62 9.65 -2.18 -18.84
CA GLY A 62 10.23 -3.44 -18.41
C GLY A 62 9.41 -4.13 -17.29
N ALA A 63 8.12 -3.87 -17.20
CA ALA A 63 7.26 -4.51 -16.22
C ALA A 63 6.84 -5.92 -16.68
N VAL A 64 6.81 -6.87 -15.74
CA VAL A 64 6.26 -8.20 -15.94
C VAL A 64 4.75 -8.13 -15.67
N VAL A 65 3.93 -8.34 -16.70
CA VAL A 65 2.47 -8.27 -16.58
C VAL A 65 1.89 -9.67 -16.52
N VAL A 66 1.03 -9.93 -15.52
CA VAL A 66 0.34 -11.20 -15.33
C VAL A 66 -1.16 -10.94 -15.21
N ARG A 67 -1.97 -11.64 -16.00
CA ARG A 67 -3.43 -11.61 -15.85
C ARG A 67 -3.87 -12.70 -14.87
N PRO A 68 -4.25 -12.35 -13.63
CA PRO A 68 -4.62 -13.34 -12.63
C PRO A 68 -5.97 -13.98 -12.97
N GLY A 69 -6.09 -15.26 -12.68
CA GLY A 69 -7.38 -15.94 -12.54
C GLY A 69 -8.05 -15.57 -11.21
N TRP A 70 -9.06 -16.36 -10.86
CA TRP A 70 -9.57 -16.37 -9.49
C TRP A 70 -8.77 -17.41 -8.69
N ASP A 71 -7.84 -16.96 -7.85
CA ASP A 71 -7.00 -17.87 -7.05
C ASP A 71 -7.77 -18.54 -5.91
N ILE A 72 -8.94 -18.05 -5.59
CA ILE A 72 -9.86 -18.61 -4.59
C ILE A 72 -11.25 -18.74 -5.22
N ASP A 73 -11.87 -19.91 -5.09
CA ASP A 73 -13.27 -20.11 -5.44
C ASP A 73 -14.19 -19.72 -4.29
N PHE A 74 -15.21 -18.91 -4.58
CA PHE A 74 -16.17 -18.47 -3.59
C PHE A 74 -17.58 -18.25 -4.17
N PRO A 75 -18.64 -18.32 -3.35
CA PRO A 75 -20.01 -18.13 -3.81
C PRO A 75 -20.24 -16.76 -4.47
N GLY A 76 -20.78 -16.72 -5.67
CA GLY A 76 -21.10 -15.50 -6.40
C GLY A 76 -19.89 -14.83 -7.09
N GLN A 77 -18.79 -15.51 -7.24
CA GLN A 77 -17.59 -15.09 -7.95
C GLN A 77 -17.88 -14.54 -9.36
N ASN A 78 -18.76 -15.20 -10.10
CA ASN A 78 -19.17 -14.80 -11.46
C ASN A 78 -19.95 -13.48 -11.54
N ARG A 79 -20.37 -12.93 -10.40
CA ARG A 79 -21.05 -11.63 -10.28
C ARG A 79 -20.17 -10.58 -9.62
N THR A 80 -18.92 -10.93 -9.32
CA THR A 80 -17.96 -10.04 -8.66
C THR A 80 -17.14 -9.31 -9.72
N PRO A 81 -16.90 -7.99 -9.57
CA PRO A 81 -16.08 -7.23 -10.52
C PRO A 81 -14.69 -7.84 -10.69
N GLN A 82 -14.12 -7.74 -11.88
CA GLN A 82 -12.78 -8.27 -12.19
C GLN A 82 -11.70 -7.62 -11.31
N THR A 83 -11.87 -6.35 -10.95
CA THR A 83 -10.97 -5.60 -10.05
C THR A 83 -10.81 -6.25 -8.68
N PHE A 84 -11.80 -7.03 -8.24
CA PHE A 84 -11.73 -7.78 -6.98
C PHE A 84 -10.64 -8.88 -7.00
N LYS A 85 -10.21 -9.29 -8.20
CA LYS A 85 -9.08 -10.22 -8.35
C LYS A 85 -7.80 -9.70 -7.71
N ALA A 86 -7.57 -8.38 -7.65
CA ALA A 86 -6.43 -7.82 -6.93
C ALA A 86 -6.37 -8.30 -5.48
N GLN A 87 -7.51 -8.28 -4.78
CA GLN A 87 -7.59 -8.73 -3.40
C GLN A 87 -7.38 -10.24 -3.25
N VAL A 88 -7.93 -11.01 -4.21
CA VAL A 88 -7.83 -12.48 -4.17
C VAL A 88 -6.43 -12.96 -4.56
N ALA A 89 -5.73 -12.24 -5.44
CA ALA A 89 -4.40 -12.59 -5.92
C ALA A 89 -3.26 -12.22 -4.95
N ARG A 90 -3.46 -11.22 -4.06
CA ARG A 90 -2.40 -10.78 -3.12
C ARG A 90 -1.78 -11.91 -2.30
N PRO A 91 -2.54 -12.86 -1.72
CA PRO A 91 -1.95 -14.00 -1.00
C PRO A 91 -1.14 -14.96 -1.87
N PHE A 92 -1.18 -14.79 -3.20
CA PHE A 92 -0.55 -15.68 -4.18
C PHE A 92 0.52 -14.98 -5.03
N LEU A 93 1.06 -13.85 -4.59
CA LEU A 93 2.10 -13.14 -5.33
C LEU A 93 3.30 -14.02 -5.69
N PRO A 94 3.82 -14.92 -4.80
CA PRO A 94 4.91 -15.83 -5.16
C PRO A 94 4.57 -16.82 -6.30
N LYS A 95 3.29 -17.13 -6.50
CA LYS A 95 2.82 -17.96 -7.62
C LYS A 95 2.76 -17.15 -8.90
N HIS A 96 2.30 -15.90 -8.83
CA HIS A 96 2.16 -15.01 -10.00
C HIS A 96 3.50 -14.50 -10.51
N PHE A 97 4.43 -14.23 -9.61
CA PHE A 97 5.77 -13.71 -9.90
C PHE A 97 6.83 -14.59 -9.24
N PRO A 98 7.11 -15.79 -9.76
CA PRO A 98 8.10 -16.69 -9.16
C PRO A 98 9.53 -16.17 -9.32
N GLY A 99 10.42 -16.58 -8.41
CA GLY A 99 11.86 -16.32 -8.53
C GLY A 99 12.39 -15.13 -7.75
N TYR A 100 11.54 -14.46 -6.95
CA TYR A 100 11.95 -13.38 -6.07
C TYR A 100 11.91 -13.81 -4.61
N ASP A 101 12.76 -13.21 -3.79
CA ASP A 101 12.80 -13.48 -2.35
C ASP A 101 11.81 -12.60 -1.59
N THR A 102 11.69 -11.33 -1.98
CA THR A 102 10.82 -10.36 -1.31
C THR A 102 9.83 -9.73 -2.29
N TYR A 103 8.59 -9.68 -1.87
CA TYR A 103 7.49 -9.03 -2.58
C TYR A 103 7.11 -7.75 -1.85
N PHE A 104 7.34 -6.61 -2.49
CA PHE A 104 6.88 -5.31 -2.02
C PHE A 104 5.61 -4.95 -2.79
N TRP A 105 4.49 -4.96 -2.09
CA TRP A 105 3.21 -4.53 -2.65
C TRP A 105 3.05 -3.02 -2.53
N LEU A 106 2.63 -2.40 -3.61
CA LEU A 106 2.30 -0.98 -3.68
C LEU A 106 0.94 -0.83 -4.38
N ASP A 107 -0.11 -0.40 -3.68
CA ASP A 107 -1.39 -0.10 -4.32
C ASP A 107 -1.19 0.92 -5.45
N ALA A 108 -1.96 0.80 -6.54
CA ALA A 108 -1.84 1.67 -7.71
C ALA A 108 -2.04 3.16 -7.38
N ASP A 109 -2.78 3.47 -6.30
CA ASP A 109 -3.00 4.83 -5.82
C ASP A 109 -1.99 5.28 -4.73
N ALA A 110 -0.87 4.56 -4.63
CA ALA A 110 0.29 4.97 -3.83
C ALA A 110 1.52 5.18 -4.71
N TRP A 111 2.44 6.05 -4.29
CA TRP A 111 3.69 6.26 -4.98
C TRP A 111 4.85 6.50 -4.01
N VAL A 112 6.05 6.10 -4.41
CA VAL A 112 7.26 6.17 -3.59
C VAL A 112 7.93 7.52 -3.80
N GLN A 113 8.09 8.30 -2.72
CA GLN A 113 8.87 9.53 -2.74
C GLN A 113 10.34 9.30 -2.42
N GLU A 114 10.64 8.39 -1.47
CA GLU A 114 11.98 8.06 -1.06
C GLU A 114 12.21 6.54 -1.05
N TRP A 115 13.24 6.09 -1.73
CA TRP A 115 13.58 4.66 -1.82
C TRP A 115 13.87 4.01 -0.47
N ARG A 116 14.38 4.79 0.48
CA ARG A 116 14.60 4.35 1.86
C ARG A 116 13.37 3.70 2.51
N ALA A 117 12.15 4.12 2.14
CA ALA A 117 10.96 3.47 2.67
C ALA A 117 10.84 2.02 2.16
N VAL A 118 11.14 1.76 0.89
CA VAL A 118 11.17 0.41 0.32
C VAL A 118 12.23 -0.45 1.02
N GLU A 119 13.42 0.09 1.25
CA GLU A 119 14.49 -0.59 1.99
C GLU A 119 14.09 -0.95 3.41
N LEU A 120 13.37 -0.04 4.10
CA LEU A 120 12.83 -0.32 5.44
C LEU A 120 11.82 -1.48 5.41
N TYR A 121 10.93 -1.50 4.42
CA TYR A 121 9.98 -2.61 4.23
C TYR A 121 10.72 -3.93 4.00
N CYS A 122 11.69 -3.96 3.10
CA CYS A 122 12.45 -5.17 2.78
C CYS A 122 13.24 -5.69 3.99
N THR A 123 13.91 -4.78 4.71
CA THR A 123 14.67 -5.13 5.92
C THR A 123 13.76 -5.65 7.03
N ALA A 124 12.59 -5.03 7.20
CA ALA A 124 11.64 -5.40 8.25
C ALA A 124 10.86 -6.68 7.93
N ALA A 125 10.70 -7.04 6.65
CA ALA A 125 9.98 -8.24 6.26
C ALA A 125 10.63 -9.54 6.80
N GLY A 126 11.97 -9.65 6.68
CA GLY A 126 12.64 -10.88 7.12
C GLY A 126 12.02 -12.14 6.48
N ARG A 127 12.45 -13.34 6.89
CA ARG A 127 11.91 -14.59 6.31
C ARG A 127 10.53 -14.98 6.84
N ASP A 128 10.20 -14.57 8.06
CA ASP A 128 9.02 -15.01 8.79
C ASP A 128 8.09 -13.87 9.22
N LYS A 129 8.43 -12.62 8.87
CA LYS A 129 7.74 -11.42 9.35
C LYS A 129 7.11 -10.63 8.21
N LEU A 130 5.92 -10.14 8.45
CA LEU A 130 5.27 -9.15 7.59
C LEU A 130 5.76 -7.75 7.97
N ALA A 131 6.22 -6.97 7.00
CA ALA A 131 6.43 -5.54 7.17
C ALA A 131 5.21 -4.75 6.68
N ILE A 132 4.60 -3.95 7.55
CA ILE A 132 3.36 -3.24 7.26
C ILE A 132 3.20 -2.01 8.16
N ALA A 133 2.51 -0.95 7.70
CA ALA A 133 2.18 0.19 8.53
C ALA A 133 0.80 0.04 9.19
N LEU A 134 0.69 0.50 10.46
CA LEU A 134 -0.59 0.55 11.18
C LEU A 134 -1.26 1.91 11.02
N GLU A 135 -2.60 1.91 10.95
CA GLU A 135 -3.41 3.12 10.96
C GLU A 135 -3.62 3.64 12.41
N ILE A 136 -2.54 3.97 13.10
CA ILE A 136 -2.58 4.40 14.51
C ILE A 136 -1.86 5.71 14.80
N ASP A 137 -0.93 6.12 13.97
CA ASP A 137 -0.11 7.31 14.17
C ASP A 137 -0.94 8.61 14.05
N ARG A 138 -0.33 9.73 14.44
CA ARG A 138 -0.83 11.11 14.23
C ARG A 138 -1.18 11.44 12.77
N ALA A 139 -0.66 10.66 11.81
CA ALA A 139 -1.11 10.66 10.42
C ALA A 139 -2.60 10.33 10.27
N TYR A 140 -3.12 9.50 11.17
CA TYR A 140 -4.48 8.98 11.11
C TYR A 140 -5.44 9.70 12.08
N LYS A 141 -5.27 11.01 12.27
CA LYS A 141 -6.09 11.84 13.18
C LYS A 141 -7.59 11.68 12.99
N ARG A 142 -8.03 11.38 11.78
CA ARG A 142 -9.45 11.18 11.47
C ARG A 142 -10.05 10.03 12.29
N HIS A 143 -9.26 9.03 12.63
CA HIS A 143 -9.68 7.89 13.45
C HIS A 143 -9.94 8.27 14.91
N TYR A 144 -9.31 9.35 15.40
CA TYR A 144 -9.41 9.81 16.79
C TYR A 144 -10.38 10.99 16.99
N LYS A 145 -10.72 11.73 15.93
CA LYS A 145 -11.53 12.96 16.02
C LYS A 145 -13.02 12.73 16.29
N ARG A 146 -13.52 11.52 16.14
CA ARG A 146 -14.93 11.21 16.37
C ARG A 146 -15.04 10.10 17.40
N PRO A 147 -15.40 10.42 18.67
CA PRO A 147 -15.81 9.39 19.61
C PRO A 147 -17.02 8.68 19.00
N LYS A 148 -16.81 7.45 18.55
CA LYS A 148 -17.89 6.64 17.99
C LYS A 148 -18.73 6.17 19.15
N LEU A 149 -19.98 6.67 19.20
CA LEU A 149 -21.01 6.13 20.09
C LEU A 149 -20.98 4.60 19.91
N LEU A 150 -20.83 3.85 21.01
CA LEU A 150 -20.80 2.37 21.04
C LEU A 150 -19.48 1.68 20.56
N GLY A 151 -18.36 2.39 20.43
CA GLY A 151 -17.04 1.74 20.15
C GLY A 151 -16.94 1.00 18.80
N MET A 152 -17.90 1.18 17.88
CA MET A 152 -17.90 0.52 16.57
C MET A 152 -16.94 1.21 15.60
N THR A 153 -15.67 0.81 15.66
CA THR A 153 -14.61 1.24 14.74
C THR A 153 -14.81 0.62 13.35
N LEU A 154 -14.06 1.10 12.35
CA LEU A 154 -14.00 0.44 11.04
C LEU A 154 -13.51 -1.01 11.20
N ALA A 155 -12.46 -1.24 11.99
CA ALA A 155 -11.95 -2.58 12.29
C ALA A 155 -13.03 -3.49 12.87
N TRP A 156 -13.83 -3.02 13.82
CA TRP A 156 -14.93 -3.79 14.39
C TRP A 156 -15.95 -4.22 13.33
N LYS A 157 -16.33 -3.30 12.44
CA LYS A 157 -17.26 -3.60 11.34
C LYS A 157 -16.68 -4.65 10.40
N CYS A 158 -15.41 -4.51 10.02
CA CYS A 158 -14.71 -5.45 9.15
C CYS A 158 -14.65 -6.86 9.77
N TYR A 159 -14.28 -6.97 11.03
CA TYR A 159 -14.27 -8.26 11.73
C TYR A 159 -15.65 -8.86 11.89
N ARG A 160 -16.68 -8.04 12.15
CA ARG A 160 -18.07 -8.52 12.21
C ARG A 160 -18.52 -9.14 10.89
N GLU A 161 -18.23 -8.48 9.79
CA GLU A 161 -18.58 -8.97 8.45
C GLU A 161 -17.81 -10.27 8.11
N GLY A 162 -16.51 -10.28 8.30
CA GLY A 162 -15.65 -11.40 7.91
C GLY A 162 -15.76 -12.60 8.85
N PHE A 163 -15.82 -12.37 10.17
CA PHE A 163 -15.61 -13.41 11.17
C PHE A 163 -16.74 -13.49 12.25
N GLY A 164 -17.64 -12.51 12.30
CA GLY A 164 -18.75 -12.47 13.23
C GLY A 164 -18.49 -11.68 14.51
N LEU A 165 -19.56 -11.52 15.33
CA LEU A 165 -19.58 -10.63 16.50
C LEU A 165 -18.49 -10.92 17.53
N ARG A 166 -18.29 -12.18 17.91
CA ARG A 166 -17.28 -12.55 18.93
C ARG A 166 -15.87 -12.09 18.56
N VAL A 167 -15.54 -12.17 17.26
CA VAL A 167 -14.23 -11.73 16.75
C VAL A 167 -14.17 -10.20 16.72
N ALA A 168 -15.24 -9.55 16.28
CA ALA A 168 -15.35 -8.10 16.27
C ALA A 168 -15.16 -7.50 17.67
N ASP A 169 -15.79 -8.06 18.69
CA ASP A 169 -15.68 -7.58 20.08
C ASP A 169 -14.27 -7.77 20.65
N ARG A 170 -13.59 -8.87 20.26
CA ARG A 170 -12.22 -9.16 20.70
C ARG A 170 -11.17 -8.32 19.98
N LEU A 171 -11.27 -8.18 18.67
CA LEU A 171 -10.22 -7.60 17.82
C LEU A 171 -10.53 -6.20 17.29
N GLY A 172 -11.78 -5.76 17.35
CA GLY A 172 -12.22 -4.51 16.75
C GLY A 172 -11.62 -3.23 17.33
N ARG A 173 -10.85 -3.33 18.41
CA ARG A 173 -10.10 -2.21 19.01
C ARG A 173 -8.63 -2.17 18.55
N ASN A 174 -8.15 -3.23 17.90
CA ASN A 174 -6.81 -3.20 17.33
C ASN A 174 -6.74 -2.19 16.19
N PRO A 175 -5.59 -1.53 15.99
CA PRO A 175 -5.38 -0.71 14.80
C PRO A 175 -5.46 -1.58 13.54
N ILE A 176 -5.79 -0.95 12.42
CA ILE A 176 -5.79 -1.62 11.13
C ILE A 176 -4.35 -1.65 10.61
N ALA A 177 -3.84 -2.83 10.26
CA ALA A 177 -2.66 -2.96 9.43
C ALA A 177 -3.10 -2.76 7.98
N ASN A 178 -2.60 -1.69 7.34
CA ASN A 178 -3.05 -1.24 6.03
C ASN A 178 -2.34 -2.00 4.91
N CYS A 179 -3.09 -2.80 4.15
CA CYS A 179 -2.58 -3.66 3.08
C CYS A 179 -2.26 -2.92 1.77
N GLY A 180 -2.40 -1.60 1.72
CA GLY A 180 -2.05 -0.82 0.52
C GLY A 180 -0.55 -0.78 0.25
N VAL A 181 0.27 -0.94 1.30
CA VAL A 181 1.72 -1.07 1.19
C VAL A 181 2.21 -2.09 2.21
N PHE A 182 2.90 -3.12 1.74
CA PHE A 182 3.52 -4.13 2.61
C PHE A 182 4.71 -4.80 1.92
N ALA A 183 5.58 -5.45 2.70
CA ALA A 183 6.56 -6.37 2.17
C ALA A 183 6.51 -7.71 2.90
N LEU A 184 6.75 -8.77 2.15
CA LEU A 184 6.70 -10.14 2.66
C LEU A 184 7.68 -11.03 1.90
N HIS A 185 8.44 -11.84 2.63
CA HIS A 185 9.36 -12.81 2.04
C HIS A 185 8.60 -14.01 1.45
N ARG A 186 9.11 -14.63 0.38
CA ARG A 186 8.47 -15.77 -0.30
C ARG A 186 8.14 -16.96 0.62
N GLU A 187 8.96 -17.18 1.65
CA GLU A 187 8.81 -18.30 2.60
C GLU A 187 7.94 -17.95 3.82
N ALA A 188 7.43 -16.72 3.89
CA ALA A 188 6.67 -16.29 5.06
C ALA A 188 5.37 -17.08 5.24
N PRO A 189 5.05 -17.54 6.45
CA PRO A 189 3.85 -18.32 6.71
C PRO A 189 2.55 -17.55 6.49
N HIS A 190 2.67 -16.23 6.32
CA HIS A 190 1.55 -15.33 6.08
C HIS A 190 0.80 -15.65 4.78
N TRP A 191 1.48 -16.07 3.72
CA TRP A 191 0.85 -16.36 2.43
C TRP A 191 -0.24 -17.42 2.56
N GLU A 192 0.10 -18.56 3.19
CA GLU A 192 -0.84 -19.65 3.42
C GLU A 192 -1.98 -19.27 4.38
N ALA A 193 -1.63 -18.63 5.51
CA ALA A 193 -2.61 -18.20 6.49
C ALA A 193 -3.59 -17.16 5.89
N TRP A 194 -3.07 -16.22 5.13
CA TRP A 194 -3.87 -15.19 4.45
C TRP A 194 -4.84 -15.80 3.44
N ALA A 195 -4.34 -16.67 2.53
CA ALA A 195 -5.17 -17.39 1.56
C ALA A 195 -6.29 -18.19 2.23
N ARG A 196 -5.98 -18.93 3.29
CA ARG A 196 -6.93 -19.74 4.07
C ARG A 196 -7.99 -18.86 4.75
N LEU A 197 -7.55 -17.77 5.38
CA LEU A 197 -8.45 -16.85 6.09
C LEU A 197 -9.33 -16.06 5.12
N LEU A 198 -8.77 -15.60 3.99
CA LEU A 198 -9.53 -14.91 2.94
C LEU A 198 -10.58 -15.86 2.34
N THR A 199 -10.23 -17.12 2.08
CA THR A 199 -11.20 -18.14 1.64
C THR A 199 -12.36 -18.28 2.63
N ARG A 200 -12.07 -18.26 3.94
CA ARG A 200 -13.10 -18.31 4.99
C ARG A 200 -13.99 -17.06 4.96
N VAL A 201 -13.43 -15.87 4.80
CA VAL A 201 -14.18 -14.61 4.72
C VAL A 201 -15.07 -14.60 3.48
N LEU A 202 -14.55 -15.00 2.33
CA LEU A 202 -15.26 -14.96 1.04
C LEU A 202 -16.44 -15.95 0.95
N LYS A 203 -16.48 -16.99 1.78
CA LYS A 203 -17.66 -17.85 1.96
C LYS A 203 -18.85 -17.11 2.62
N ARG A 204 -18.58 -16.00 3.32
CA ARG A 204 -19.60 -15.22 4.05
C ARG A 204 -19.94 -13.90 3.35
N THR A 205 -18.95 -13.21 2.84
CA THR A 205 -19.10 -11.83 2.37
C THR A 205 -18.04 -11.47 1.33
N ARG A 206 -18.32 -10.46 0.51
CA ARG A 206 -17.44 -9.90 -0.53
C ARG A 206 -17.30 -8.39 -0.35
N PHE A 207 -17.18 -7.94 0.89
CA PHE A 207 -16.99 -6.52 1.15
C PHE A 207 -15.55 -6.06 0.79
N PHE A 208 -15.39 -4.78 0.54
CA PHE A 208 -14.15 -4.20 0.01
C PHE A 208 -12.90 -4.52 0.85
N PHE A 209 -13.02 -4.59 2.17
CA PHE A 209 -11.89 -4.87 3.07
C PHE A 209 -11.74 -6.36 3.45
N ALA A 210 -12.33 -7.28 2.70
CA ALA A 210 -12.29 -8.72 3.03
C ALA A 210 -10.87 -9.26 3.16
N GLU A 211 -10.03 -8.91 2.21
CA GLU A 211 -8.63 -9.31 2.12
C GLU A 211 -7.80 -8.72 3.27
N GLN A 212 -7.87 -7.41 3.48
CA GLN A 212 -7.21 -6.73 4.60
C GLN A 212 -7.65 -7.29 5.95
N THR A 213 -8.95 -7.57 6.12
CA THR A 213 -9.48 -8.17 7.35
C THR A 213 -8.92 -9.56 7.61
N ALA A 214 -8.73 -10.36 6.56
CA ALA A 214 -8.13 -11.69 6.67
C ALA A 214 -6.66 -11.60 7.13
N LEU A 215 -5.85 -10.69 6.56
CA LEU A 215 -4.47 -10.49 6.98
C LEU A 215 -4.39 -9.94 8.42
N ASN A 216 -5.22 -8.96 8.76
CA ASN A 216 -5.30 -8.44 10.13
C ASN A 216 -5.68 -9.53 11.15
N TYR A 217 -6.56 -10.47 10.76
CA TYR A 217 -6.88 -11.62 11.61
C TYR A 217 -5.65 -12.53 11.82
N ALA A 218 -4.86 -12.79 10.76
CA ALA A 218 -3.63 -13.56 10.87
C ALA A 218 -2.64 -12.94 11.86
N ILE A 219 -2.49 -11.61 11.81
CA ILE A 219 -1.60 -10.86 12.72
C ILE A 219 -2.14 -10.89 14.17
N PHE A 220 -3.38 -10.46 14.38
CA PHE A 220 -3.89 -10.16 15.74
C PHE A 220 -4.58 -11.34 16.43
N ALA A 221 -5.03 -12.35 15.70
CA ALA A 221 -5.70 -13.52 16.26
C ALA A 221 -4.85 -14.80 16.21
N GLU A 222 -4.09 -14.98 15.13
CA GLU A 222 -3.19 -16.14 14.99
C GLU A 222 -1.75 -15.80 15.38
N HIS A 223 -1.48 -14.53 15.72
CA HIS A 223 -0.20 -14.03 16.21
C HIS A 223 0.96 -14.26 15.22
N LEU A 224 0.70 -14.17 13.91
CA LEU A 224 1.78 -14.22 12.95
C LEU A 224 2.70 -12.99 13.11
N PRO A 225 4.02 -13.18 13.05
CA PRO A 225 4.98 -12.13 13.34
C PRO A 225 4.86 -10.96 12.34
N ALA A 226 4.77 -9.73 12.83
CA ALA A 226 4.75 -8.53 12.01
C ALA A 226 5.64 -7.44 12.59
N ASN A 227 6.39 -6.76 11.74
CA ASN A 227 7.10 -5.54 12.05
C ASN A 227 6.28 -4.34 11.58
N PHE A 228 5.87 -3.51 12.52
CA PHE A 228 5.07 -2.33 12.23
C PHE A 228 5.96 -1.13 11.93
N LEU A 229 5.81 -0.60 10.72
CA LEU A 229 6.58 0.54 10.26
C LEU A 229 5.90 1.87 10.59
N PRO A 230 6.66 2.97 10.70
CA PRO A 230 6.12 4.31 10.90
C PRO A 230 5.15 4.73 9.79
N ALA A 231 4.24 5.65 10.11
CA ALA A 231 3.21 6.11 9.17
C ALA A 231 3.76 6.77 7.90
N TYR A 232 4.94 7.37 7.94
CA TYR A 232 5.57 7.94 6.75
C TYR A 232 5.93 6.88 5.67
N CYS A 233 5.96 5.60 6.05
CA CYS A 233 6.11 4.49 5.09
C CYS A 233 4.82 4.19 4.31
N ASN A 234 3.65 4.67 4.77
CA ASN A 234 2.36 4.52 4.09
C ASN A 234 1.43 5.67 4.51
N TRP A 235 1.70 6.88 4.01
CA TRP A 235 1.01 8.10 4.42
C TRP A 235 -0.32 8.28 3.70
N ALA A 236 -1.43 8.05 4.40
CA ALA A 236 -2.77 8.25 3.88
C ALA A 236 -3.11 9.75 3.83
N VAL A 237 -2.98 10.37 2.66
CA VAL A 237 -3.14 11.83 2.48
C VAL A 237 -4.54 12.34 2.83
N GLY A 238 -5.56 11.48 2.79
CA GLY A 238 -6.94 11.82 3.17
C GLY A 238 -7.13 11.99 4.68
N ASP A 239 -6.29 11.40 5.50
CA ASP A 239 -6.34 11.48 6.96
C ASP A 239 -5.52 12.66 7.49
N ALA A 240 -4.36 12.93 6.89
CA ALA A 240 -3.55 14.10 7.18
C ALA A 240 -2.87 14.60 5.90
N VAL A 241 -3.16 15.82 5.48
CA VAL A 241 -2.48 16.47 4.35
C VAL A 241 -1.01 16.66 4.74
N PRO A 242 -0.04 16.23 3.89
CA PRO A 242 1.37 16.46 4.17
C PRO A 242 1.72 17.95 4.14
N ALA A 243 2.84 18.36 4.73
CA ALA A 243 3.47 19.64 4.47
C ALA A 243 4.51 19.50 3.35
N PHE A 244 4.93 20.61 2.78
CA PHE A 244 5.97 20.66 1.76
C PHE A 244 7.21 21.38 2.29
N ASP A 245 8.34 20.70 2.30
CA ASP A 245 9.65 21.27 2.58
C ASP A 245 10.28 21.76 1.26
N ALA A 246 10.22 23.04 1.00
CA ALA A 246 10.74 23.64 -0.23
C ALA A 246 12.28 23.52 -0.34
N HIS A 247 12.99 23.50 0.80
CA HIS A 247 14.45 23.37 0.82
C HIS A 247 14.90 21.96 0.40
N ARG A 248 14.18 20.94 0.85
CA ARG A 248 14.46 19.54 0.46
C ARG A 248 13.79 19.14 -0.86
N GLY A 249 12.74 19.88 -1.27
CA GLY A 249 11.88 19.51 -2.40
C GLY A 249 11.09 18.24 -2.14
N LEU A 250 10.61 18.02 -0.91
CA LEU A 250 9.92 16.82 -0.47
C LEU A 250 8.64 17.13 0.31
N PHE A 251 7.67 16.24 0.20
CA PHE A 251 6.55 16.19 1.14
C PHE A 251 7.00 15.55 2.45
N VAL A 252 6.64 16.17 3.55
CA VAL A 252 7.03 15.78 4.90
C VAL A 252 5.81 15.68 5.80
N GLU A 253 5.96 15.02 6.92
CA GLU A 253 4.92 15.05 7.95
C GLU A 253 4.59 16.51 8.34
N PRO A 254 3.29 16.88 8.47
CA PRO A 254 2.89 18.24 8.83
C PRO A 254 3.17 18.57 10.31
N TYR A 255 3.85 17.68 11.02
CA TYR A 255 4.18 17.78 12.44
C TYR A 255 5.68 17.63 12.65
N ALA A 256 6.23 18.42 13.58
CA ALA A 256 7.63 18.26 13.97
C ALA A 256 7.93 16.81 14.43
N PRO A 257 9.03 16.22 14.03
CA PRO A 257 10.22 16.84 13.40
C PRO A 257 10.16 16.97 11.87
N HIS A 258 8.99 16.82 11.21
CA HIS A 258 8.81 16.93 9.77
C HIS A 258 9.62 15.87 9.00
N GLU A 259 9.43 14.60 9.38
CA GLU A 259 10.07 13.48 8.70
C GLU A 259 9.61 13.41 7.23
N PRO A 260 10.55 13.15 6.30
CA PRO A 260 10.19 12.92 4.90
C PRO A 260 9.22 11.74 4.76
N ILE A 261 8.16 11.95 3.98
CA ILE A 261 7.22 10.88 3.67
C ILE A 261 7.85 9.96 2.61
N GLY A 262 7.98 8.69 2.93
CA GLY A 262 8.55 7.70 2.01
C GLY A 262 7.57 7.24 0.94
N VAL A 263 6.30 6.99 1.33
CA VAL A 263 5.22 6.59 0.42
C VAL A 263 3.98 7.46 0.67
N LEU A 264 3.52 8.17 -0.37
CA LEU A 264 2.24 8.87 -0.35
C LEU A 264 1.15 7.94 -0.90
N HIS A 265 0.04 7.81 -0.16
CA HIS A 265 -1.06 6.94 -0.50
C HIS A 265 -2.36 7.75 -0.61
N LEU A 266 -2.92 7.81 -1.83
CA LEU A 266 -4.15 8.52 -2.17
C LEU A 266 -5.39 7.68 -1.81
N ALA A 267 -5.35 7.04 -0.62
CA ALA A 267 -6.41 6.16 -0.15
C ALA A 267 -7.75 6.89 -0.10
N GLY A 268 -8.77 6.30 -0.74
CA GLY A 268 -10.11 6.88 -0.88
C GLY A 268 -10.34 7.56 -2.23
N ALA A 269 -11.56 7.43 -2.76
CA ALA A 269 -11.89 7.88 -4.12
C ALA A 269 -11.64 9.38 -4.35
N GLU A 270 -12.02 10.21 -3.36
CA GLU A 270 -11.89 11.67 -3.45
C GLU A 270 -10.43 12.14 -3.54
N GLN A 271 -9.50 11.43 -2.92
CA GLN A 271 -8.10 11.86 -2.82
C GLN A 271 -7.37 11.80 -4.17
N LYS A 272 -7.83 10.95 -5.07
CA LYS A 272 -7.24 10.70 -6.39
C LYS A 272 -7.37 11.86 -7.38
N THR A 273 -8.38 12.70 -7.18
CA THR A 273 -8.69 13.85 -8.06
C THR A 273 -8.66 15.20 -7.35
N LYS A 274 -8.50 15.19 -6.02
CA LYS A 274 -8.55 16.38 -5.19
C LYS A 274 -7.33 17.27 -5.41
N ILE A 275 -7.55 18.58 -5.41
CA ILE A 275 -6.51 19.60 -5.23
C ILE A 275 -6.41 19.90 -3.74
N PHE A 276 -5.21 19.86 -3.21
CA PHE A 276 -4.91 20.09 -1.81
C PHE A 276 -4.25 21.44 -1.61
N GLN A 277 -4.60 22.10 -0.52
CA GLN A 277 -3.82 23.19 0.05
C GLN A 277 -2.73 22.57 0.92
N VAL A 278 -1.50 22.58 0.43
CA VAL A 278 -0.34 22.00 1.11
C VAL A 278 0.46 23.13 1.76
N GLU A 279 0.56 23.12 3.08
CA GLU A 279 1.35 24.08 3.82
C GLU A 279 2.85 23.91 3.52
N ARG A 280 3.57 25.03 3.33
CA ARG A 280 5.03 25.02 3.20
C ARG A 280 5.67 25.22 4.56
N LEU A 281 6.73 24.47 4.83
CA LEU A 281 7.58 24.78 5.98
C LEU A 281 8.24 26.15 5.76
N GLY A 282 8.13 27.02 6.75
CA GLY A 282 8.60 28.41 6.64
C GLY A 282 7.53 29.41 6.21
N GLY A 283 6.31 28.95 5.90
CA GLY A 283 5.14 29.80 5.64
C GLY A 283 4.60 29.73 4.20
N GLY A 284 3.34 30.08 4.06
CA GLY A 284 2.59 29.99 2.80
C GLY A 284 2.06 28.59 2.52
N ALA A 285 1.38 28.45 1.38
CA ALA A 285 0.83 27.19 0.91
C ALA A 285 0.96 27.07 -0.61
N VAL A 286 0.85 25.84 -1.12
CA VAL A 286 0.76 25.53 -2.54
C VAL A 286 -0.50 24.71 -2.81
N GLU A 287 -1.21 25.06 -3.86
CA GLU A 287 -2.30 24.26 -4.38
C GLU A 287 -1.76 23.20 -5.36
N THR A 288 -1.98 21.92 -5.06
CA THR A 288 -1.51 20.86 -5.91
C THR A 288 -2.33 19.58 -5.74
N SER A 289 -2.39 18.77 -6.78
CA SER A 289 -2.73 17.36 -6.63
C SER A 289 -1.56 16.63 -5.98
N LEU A 290 -1.84 15.69 -5.08
CA LEU A 290 -0.81 14.85 -4.49
C LEU A 290 -0.49 13.60 -5.31
N ARG A 291 -0.88 13.57 -6.59
CA ARG A 291 -0.44 12.59 -7.56
C ARG A 291 1.03 12.80 -7.92
N TYR A 292 1.75 11.73 -8.27
CA TYR A 292 3.19 11.76 -8.53
C TYR A 292 3.61 12.85 -9.53
N GLY A 293 2.98 12.93 -10.70
CA GLY A 293 3.36 13.90 -11.74
C GLY A 293 3.21 15.35 -11.31
N ALA A 294 2.10 15.72 -10.65
CA ALA A 294 1.87 17.06 -10.14
C ALA A 294 2.80 17.40 -8.95
N SER A 295 3.01 16.44 -8.07
CA SER A 295 3.92 16.55 -6.92
C SER A 295 5.36 16.80 -7.36
N ARG A 296 5.80 16.08 -8.40
CA ARG A 296 7.13 16.27 -8.98
C ARG A 296 7.33 17.69 -9.54
N ALA A 297 6.32 18.23 -10.24
CA ALA A 297 6.39 19.60 -10.77
C ALA A 297 6.57 20.65 -9.65
N VAL A 298 5.89 20.49 -8.51
CA VAL A 298 6.07 21.36 -7.32
C VAL A 298 7.48 21.25 -6.77
N CYS A 299 8.02 20.02 -6.66
CA CYS A 299 9.37 19.78 -6.15
C CYS A 299 10.46 20.39 -7.06
N GLU A 300 10.30 20.25 -8.38
CA GLU A 300 11.24 20.81 -9.37
C GLU A 300 11.23 22.33 -9.37
N THR A 301 10.04 22.97 -9.32
CA THR A 301 9.91 24.42 -9.26
C THR A 301 10.58 24.99 -8.00
N ALA A 302 10.43 24.35 -6.85
CA ALA A 302 11.04 24.78 -5.60
C ALA A 302 12.57 24.75 -5.63
N ARG A 303 13.19 23.74 -6.29
CA ARG A 303 14.64 23.61 -6.43
C ARG A 303 15.29 24.67 -7.35
N ILE A 304 14.51 25.25 -8.27
CA ILE A 304 15.00 26.28 -9.19
C ILE A 304 14.92 27.68 -8.55
N SER A 305 14.02 27.85 -7.55
CA SER A 305 13.75 29.14 -6.91
C SER A 305 14.55 29.38 -5.62
N GLY A 306 15.29 28.41 -5.13
CA GLY A 306 16.14 28.49 -3.94
C GLY A 306 17.61 28.37 -4.29
#